data_2edc96b24ef535ed4a031b2e2066433a
#
_entry.id   2edc96b24ef535ed4a031b2e2066433a
#
_cell.length_a   1.000
_cell.length_b   1.000
_cell.length_c   1.000
_cell.angle_alpha   90.00
_cell.angle_beta   90.00
_cell.angle_gamma   90.00
#
_symmetry.space_group_name_H-M   'P 1'
#
loop_
_entity.id
_entity.type
_entity.pdbx_description
1 polymer ?
#
loop_
_entity_poly.entity_id
_entity_poly.type
_entity_poly.pdbx_seq_one_letter_code
_entity_poly.pdbx_strand_id
1 'polypeptide(L)'
;SFSFRGNNYIREAMHAVFLYHAIREGMDMGIVNPASSVLYTDIPADILERIEDVVLNRRPDAAERLIETAERLKAEKEGTSGQTSATSHLSWREGATVEERLQYALVKGIGDYLDEDLHEALKRYPNAVSIIEGPLMAGMNHVGDLFGSGKMFLPQVVKTARTMKRAVAILQPYIEVEKTEGHSAGKVLLATVKGDVHDIGKNIVGVVMACNGYEIIDLGVMVPAERIIETAVREKVDIIGLSGLITPSLEEMVHVVSELERAGLDIPVMIGGATTSKLHTALKIAPVYHAPVVYMKDASLNAPIASRLMNFDLRASFAEELEDEYERLRETSQTRQVKTVSLSEAQKNKLDLWSEK
;
A
#
# COMPACT_ATOMS: atom_id res chain seq x y z
N SER A 1 1.91 12.45 -10.76
CA SER A 1 1.08 12.12 -9.61
C SER A 1 0.47 10.73 -9.75
N PHE A 2 0.53 9.92 -8.70
CA PHE A 2 -0.11 8.59 -8.65
C PHE A 2 -1.56 8.65 -8.15
N SER A 3 -2.00 9.80 -7.66
CA SER A 3 -3.24 9.95 -6.88
C SER A 3 -4.51 9.53 -7.63
N PHE A 4 -4.60 9.75 -8.93
CA PHE A 4 -5.76 9.36 -9.75
C PHE A 4 -5.35 8.41 -10.89
N ARG A 5 -4.55 7.39 -10.55
CA ARG A 5 -4.16 6.36 -11.52
C ARG A 5 -5.42 5.64 -12.04
N GLY A 6 -5.62 5.64 -13.36
CA GLY A 6 -6.84 5.12 -14.01
C GLY A 6 -7.85 6.20 -14.41
N ASN A 7 -7.74 7.45 -13.93
CA ASN A 7 -8.47 8.60 -14.43
C ASN A 7 -7.49 9.63 -15.01
N ASN A 8 -7.09 9.42 -16.27
CA ASN A 8 -6.07 10.23 -16.90
C ASN A 8 -6.49 11.70 -17.02
N TYR A 9 -7.76 11.99 -17.29
CA TYR A 9 -8.24 13.36 -17.43
C TYR A 9 -8.05 14.16 -16.12
N ILE A 10 -8.49 13.65 -14.99
CA ILE A 10 -8.29 14.33 -13.70
C ILE A 10 -6.81 14.48 -13.36
N ARG A 11 -5.98 13.46 -13.65
CA ARG A 11 -4.52 13.54 -13.44
C ARG A 11 -3.88 14.66 -14.25
N GLU A 12 -4.21 14.76 -15.53
CA GLU A 12 -3.67 15.76 -16.41
C GLU A 12 -4.17 17.16 -16.03
N ALA A 13 -5.46 17.29 -15.68
CA ALA A 13 -6.01 18.54 -15.18
C ALA A 13 -5.34 18.99 -13.87
N MET A 14 -5.07 18.07 -12.92
CA MET A 14 -4.31 18.40 -11.71
C MET A 14 -2.88 18.85 -12.03
N HIS A 15 -2.22 18.22 -13.02
CA HIS A 15 -0.89 18.67 -13.44
C HIS A 15 -0.94 20.06 -14.04
N ALA A 16 -1.93 20.36 -14.91
CA ALA A 16 -2.10 21.68 -15.52
C ALA A 16 -2.35 22.76 -14.47
N VAL A 17 -3.23 22.50 -13.48
CA VAL A 17 -3.52 23.43 -12.39
C VAL A 17 -2.29 23.66 -11.51
N PHE A 18 -1.59 22.59 -11.13
CA PHE A 18 -0.36 22.71 -10.35
C PHE A 18 0.70 23.54 -11.08
N LEU A 19 0.96 23.24 -12.35
CA LEU A 19 1.93 23.97 -13.15
C LEU A 19 1.57 25.44 -13.32
N TYR A 20 0.28 25.74 -13.56
CA TYR A 20 -0.19 27.10 -13.67
C TYR A 20 0.13 27.94 -12.42
N HIS A 21 -0.18 27.44 -11.23
CA HIS A 21 0.11 28.14 -9.99
C HIS A 21 1.62 28.14 -9.66
N ALA A 22 2.31 27.02 -9.83
CA ALA A 22 3.74 26.93 -9.53
C ALA A 22 4.60 27.86 -10.42
N ILE A 23 4.27 27.99 -11.71
CA ILE A 23 4.97 28.91 -12.61
C ILE A 23 4.74 30.36 -12.18
N ARG A 24 3.54 30.71 -11.74
CA ARG A 24 3.26 32.06 -11.23
C ARG A 24 4.00 32.39 -9.95
N GLU A 25 4.31 31.38 -9.15
CA GLU A 25 5.10 31.47 -7.91
C GLU A 25 6.62 31.35 -8.16
N GLY A 26 7.06 31.31 -9.43
CA GLY A 26 8.47 31.36 -9.80
C GLY A 26 9.12 30.03 -10.16
N MET A 27 8.36 29.00 -10.48
CA MET A 27 8.92 27.74 -10.98
C MET A 27 9.39 27.92 -12.43
N ASP A 28 10.68 27.69 -12.69
CA ASP A 28 11.29 27.87 -14.03
C ASP A 28 11.28 26.61 -14.87
N MET A 29 11.38 25.42 -14.24
CA MET A 29 11.52 24.14 -14.95
C MET A 29 10.70 23.05 -14.30
N GLY A 30 10.14 22.13 -15.12
CA GLY A 30 9.43 20.95 -14.65
C GLY A 30 9.54 19.80 -15.63
N ILE A 31 9.61 18.58 -15.13
CA ILE A 31 9.52 17.37 -15.95
C ILE A 31 8.04 17.03 -16.16
N VAL A 32 7.58 17.09 -17.40
CA VAL A 32 6.18 16.88 -17.77
C VAL A 32 6.05 15.81 -18.85
N ASN A 33 4.88 15.21 -18.96
CA ASN A 33 4.55 14.36 -20.11
C ASN A 33 4.23 15.25 -21.31
N PRO A 34 5.01 15.23 -22.39
CA PRO A 34 4.76 16.07 -23.56
C PRO A 34 3.47 15.69 -24.32
N ALA A 35 2.92 14.50 -24.08
CA ALA A 35 1.66 14.04 -24.67
C ALA A 35 0.42 14.54 -23.89
N SER A 36 0.60 15.22 -22.76
CA SER A 36 -0.53 15.80 -22.01
C SER A 36 -1.10 16.98 -22.79
N SER A 37 -2.40 16.94 -23.09
CA SER A 37 -3.11 17.95 -23.90
C SER A 37 -4.02 18.86 -23.08
N VAL A 38 -4.16 18.65 -21.79
CA VAL A 38 -5.08 19.44 -20.94
C VAL A 38 -4.42 20.75 -20.54
N LEU A 39 -5.01 21.86 -20.96
CA LEU A 39 -4.60 23.21 -20.55
C LEU A 39 -5.46 23.69 -19.38
N TYR A 40 -4.91 24.55 -18.53
CA TYR A 40 -5.64 25.15 -17.41
C TYR A 40 -6.94 25.83 -17.82
N THR A 41 -6.91 26.54 -18.96
CA THR A 41 -8.05 27.27 -19.53
C THR A 41 -9.16 26.36 -20.07
N ASP A 42 -8.86 25.11 -20.36
CA ASP A 42 -9.79 24.16 -20.98
C ASP A 42 -10.53 23.32 -19.95
N ILE A 43 -10.17 23.47 -18.66
CA ILE A 43 -10.79 22.73 -17.58
C ILE A 43 -12.13 23.38 -17.23
N PRO A 44 -13.26 22.64 -17.26
CA PRO A 44 -14.55 23.14 -16.81
C PRO A 44 -14.50 23.76 -15.42
N ALA A 45 -15.19 24.88 -15.21
CA ALA A 45 -15.08 25.68 -13.99
C ALA A 45 -15.37 24.90 -12.69
N ASP A 46 -16.34 23.99 -12.71
CA ASP A 46 -16.71 23.16 -11.57
C ASP A 46 -15.62 22.13 -11.21
N ILE A 47 -14.92 21.61 -12.21
CA ILE A 47 -13.80 20.68 -12.03
C ILE A 47 -12.55 21.47 -11.61
N LEU A 48 -12.31 22.62 -12.22
CA LEU A 48 -11.20 23.50 -11.90
C LEU A 48 -11.23 23.93 -10.43
N GLU A 49 -12.37 24.39 -9.93
CA GLU A 49 -12.54 24.77 -8.52
C GLU A 49 -12.16 23.63 -7.58
N ARG A 50 -12.63 22.41 -7.86
CA ARG A 50 -12.36 21.23 -7.01
C ARG A 50 -10.90 20.81 -7.06
N ILE A 51 -10.25 20.93 -8.20
CA ILE A 51 -8.82 20.66 -8.34
C ILE A 51 -7.99 21.72 -7.61
N GLU A 52 -8.34 23.00 -7.76
CA GLU A 52 -7.67 24.08 -7.03
C GLU A 52 -7.83 23.96 -5.53
N ASP A 53 -9.00 23.57 -5.02
CA ASP A 53 -9.24 23.31 -3.62
C ASP A 53 -8.24 22.28 -3.06
N VAL A 54 -7.93 21.22 -3.84
CA VAL A 54 -6.94 20.20 -3.48
C VAL A 54 -5.51 20.71 -3.60
N VAL A 55 -5.16 21.30 -4.75
CA VAL A 55 -3.78 21.75 -5.05
C VAL A 55 -3.33 22.84 -4.08
N LEU A 56 -4.23 23.76 -3.76
CA LEU A 56 -3.97 24.92 -2.88
C LEU A 56 -4.39 24.67 -1.43
N ASN A 57 -4.88 23.48 -1.10
CA ASN A 57 -5.34 23.10 0.24
C ASN A 57 -6.34 24.10 0.83
N ARG A 58 -7.33 24.52 0.03
CA ARG A 58 -8.29 25.58 0.43
C ARG A 58 -9.32 25.11 1.46
N ARG A 59 -9.57 23.78 1.54
CA ARG A 59 -10.60 23.23 2.43
C ARG A 59 -10.31 21.78 2.84
N PRO A 60 -10.76 21.35 4.03
CA PRO A 60 -10.47 20.01 4.56
C PRO A 60 -11.05 18.86 3.75
N ASP A 61 -12.23 19.06 3.12
CA ASP A 61 -12.96 18.05 2.33
C ASP A 61 -12.62 18.07 0.83
N ALA A 62 -11.60 18.86 0.42
CA ALA A 62 -11.25 19.04 -0.99
C ALA A 62 -10.97 17.72 -1.72
N ALA A 63 -10.23 16.83 -1.08
CA ALA A 63 -9.88 15.53 -1.67
C ALA A 63 -11.13 14.65 -1.89
N GLU A 64 -12.05 14.63 -0.96
CA GLU A 64 -13.31 13.86 -1.05
C GLU A 64 -14.18 14.35 -2.20
N ARG A 65 -14.38 15.66 -2.29
CA ARG A 65 -15.12 16.30 -3.38
C ARG A 65 -14.53 16.01 -4.77
N LEU A 66 -13.19 15.99 -4.89
CA LEU A 66 -12.54 15.68 -6.16
C LEU A 66 -12.68 14.19 -6.51
N ILE A 67 -12.62 13.29 -5.54
CA ILE A 67 -12.85 11.84 -5.74
C ILE A 67 -14.26 11.59 -6.26
N GLU A 68 -15.27 12.17 -5.64
CA GLU A 68 -16.68 12.07 -6.10
C GLU A 68 -16.86 12.57 -7.54
N THR A 69 -16.16 13.65 -7.89
CA THR A 69 -16.18 14.17 -9.26
C THR A 69 -15.50 13.20 -10.24
N ALA A 70 -14.38 12.61 -9.83
CA ALA A 70 -13.66 11.65 -10.65
C ALA A 70 -14.48 10.38 -10.91
N GLU A 71 -15.21 9.90 -9.89
CA GLU A 71 -16.12 8.74 -10.02
C GLU A 71 -17.30 9.06 -10.95
N ARG A 72 -17.91 10.23 -10.80
CA ARG A 72 -18.99 10.68 -11.67
C ARG A 72 -18.56 10.74 -13.13
N LEU A 73 -17.42 11.39 -13.42
CA LEU A 73 -16.90 11.51 -14.78
C LEU A 73 -16.50 10.13 -15.38
N LYS A 74 -16.08 9.20 -14.56
CA LYS A 74 -15.81 7.83 -14.99
C LYS A 74 -17.11 7.11 -15.35
N ALA A 75 -18.15 7.19 -14.53
CA ALA A 75 -19.45 6.60 -14.78
C ALA A 75 -20.11 7.17 -16.05
N GLU A 76 -19.98 8.47 -16.29
CA GLU A 76 -20.47 9.13 -17.51
C GLU A 76 -19.76 8.62 -18.78
N LYS A 77 -18.44 8.38 -18.71
CA LYS A 77 -17.67 7.83 -19.84
C LYS A 77 -17.95 6.35 -20.13
N GLU A 78 -18.26 5.57 -19.10
CA GLU A 78 -18.55 4.13 -19.24
C GLU A 78 -20.01 3.84 -19.66
N GLY A 79 -20.81 4.91 -19.94
CA GLY A 79 -22.19 4.79 -20.42
C GLY A 79 -23.17 4.28 -19.35
N THR A 80 -22.73 4.19 -18.09
CA THR A 80 -23.56 3.80 -16.95
C THR A 80 -24.21 5.04 -16.35
N SER A 81 -25.02 5.74 -17.13
CA SER A 81 -25.85 6.86 -16.63
C SER A 81 -27.04 6.28 -15.83
N GLY A 82 -26.76 5.86 -14.61
CA GLY A 82 -27.74 5.45 -13.61
C GLY A 82 -27.73 6.46 -12.44
N GLN A 83 -28.64 7.40 -12.50
CA GLN A 83 -29.20 8.21 -11.41
C GLN A 83 -28.48 8.13 -10.06
N THR A 84 -27.56 9.04 -9.81
CA THR A 84 -27.17 9.43 -8.45
C THR A 84 -28.16 10.50 -7.96
N SER A 85 -29.34 10.07 -7.60
CA SER A 85 -30.27 10.91 -6.81
C SER A 85 -30.01 10.68 -5.33
N ALA A 86 -30.23 11.71 -4.51
CA ALA A 86 -30.02 11.73 -3.07
C ALA A 86 -30.80 10.66 -2.26
N THR A 87 -31.60 9.83 -2.91
CA THR A 87 -32.36 8.72 -2.34
C THR A 87 -31.61 7.39 -2.33
N SER A 88 -30.41 7.29 -2.93
CA SER A 88 -29.66 6.04 -3.02
C SER A 88 -28.71 5.77 -1.84
N HIS A 89 -28.63 6.65 -0.86
CA HIS A 89 -27.71 6.50 0.29
C HIS A 89 -28.07 5.32 1.23
N LEU A 90 -29.27 4.77 1.15
CA LEU A 90 -29.70 3.67 2.02
C LEU A 90 -30.02 2.37 1.28
N SER A 91 -30.18 2.41 -0.05
CA SER A 91 -30.59 1.24 -0.83
C SER A 91 -29.63 0.04 -0.71
N TRP A 92 -28.35 0.29 -0.45
CA TRP A 92 -27.36 -0.77 -0.24
C TRP A 92 -27.50 -1.49 1.11
N ARG A 93 -28.24 -0.93 2.07
CA ARG A 93 -28.53 -1.54 3.37
C ARG A 93 -29.77 -2.40 3.35
N GLU A 94 -30.72 -2.12 2.45
CA GLU A 94 -31.99 -2.81 2.35
C GLU A 94 -31.81 -4.24 1.89
N GLY A 95 -32.10 -5.21 2.77
CA GLY A 95 -31.93 -6.65 2.52
C GLY A 95 -30.51 -7.18 2.65
N ALA A 96 -29.52 -6.33 2.91
CA ALA A 96 -28.15 -6.74 3.10
C ALA A 96 -27.89 -7.30 4.52
N THR A 97 -27.06 -8.34 4.61
CA THR A 97 -26.57 -8.89 5.87
C THR A 97 -25.64 -7.89 6.57
N VAL A 98 -25.39 -8.09 7.86
CA VAL A 98 -24.46 -7.22 8.60
C VAL A 98 -23.05 -7.31 8.03
N GLU A 99 -22.64 -8.49 7.56
CA GLU A 99 -21.36 -8.76 6.92
C GLU A 99 -21.22 -7.94 5.63
N GLU A 100 -22.21 -7.98 4.77
CA GLU A 100 -22.24 -7.23 3.50
C GLU A 100 -22.22 -5.73 3.76
N ARG A 101 -22.95 -5.25 4.78
CA ARG A 101 -22.95 -3.84 5.17
C ARG A 101 -21.58 -3.38 5.67
N LEU A 102 -20.92 -4.15 6.51
CA LEU A 102 -19.58 -3.85 7.02
C LEU A 102 -18.53 -3.86 5.89
N GLN A 103 -18.58 -4.85 5.00
CA GLN A 103 -17.69 -4.91 3.83
C GLN A 103 -17.90 -3.72 2.90
N TYR A 104 -19.16 -3.39 2.58
CA TYR A 104 -19.49 -2.26 1.73
C TYR A 104 -19.06 -0.93 2.36
N ALA A 105 -19.33 -0.74 3.66
CA ALA A 105 -18.91 0.44 4.40
C ALA A 105 -17.40 0.65 4.34
N LEU A 106 -16.61 -0.42 4.46
CA LEU A 106 -15.16 -0.37 4.29
C LEU A 106 -14.75 -0.01 2.87
N VAL A 107 -15.26 -0.73 1.87
CA VAL A 107 -14.91 -0.50 0.46
C VAL A 107 -15.21 0.94 0.02
N LYS A 108 -16.31 1.52 0.51
CA LYS A 108 -16.72 2.91 0.22
C LYS A 108 -16.18 3.94 1.20
N GLY A 109 -15.59 3.51 2.30
CA GLY A 109 -15.10 4.39 3.35
C GLY A 109 -16.22 5.12 4.08
N ILE A 110 -17.38 4.48 4.28
CA ILE A 110 -18.55 5.04 4.96
C ILE A 110 -18.48 4.72 6.45
N GLY A 111 -18.43 5.74 7.30
CA GLY A 111 -18.36 5.57 8.75
C GLY A 111 -19.66 5.79 9.51
N ASP A 112 -20.72 6.27 8.85
CA ASP A 112 -21.91 6.80 9.50
C ASP A 112 -22.73 5.74 10.25
N TYR A 113 -22.76 4.52 9.72
CA TYR A 113 -23.54 3.40 10.28
C TYR A 113 -22.66 2.34 10.97
N LEU A 114 -21.39 2.62 11.12
CA LEU A 114 -20.42 1.64 11.57
C LEU A 114 -20.68 1.18 13.01
N ASP A 115 -21.05 2.11 13.89
CA ASP A 115 -21.42 1.82 15.28
C ASP A 115 -22.59 0.85 15.37
N GLU A 116 -23.66 1.11 14.61
CA GLU A 116 -24.87 0.29 14.58
C GLU A 116 -24.58 -1.11 14.05
N ASP A 117 -23.89 -1.20 12.91
CA ASP A 117 -23.59 -2.47 12.26
C ASP A 117 -22.61 -3.32 13.09
N LEU A 118 -21.63 -2.71 13.76
CA LEU A 118 -20.73 -3.43 14.65
C LEU A 118 -21.41 -3.93 15.92
N HIS A 119 -22.32 -3.15 16.50
CA HIS A 119 -23.11 -3.61 17.64
C HIS A 119 -24.09 -4.72 17.26
N GLU A 120 -24.60 -4.75 16.02
CA GLU A 120 -25.37 -5.90 15.52
C GLU A 120 -24.45 -7.13 15.33
N ALA A 121 -23.26 -6.93 14.76
CA ALA A 121 -22.28 -8.00 14.57
C ALA A 121 -21.84 -8.63 15.90
N LEU A 122 -21.62 -7.83 16.96
CA LEU A 122 -21.26 -8.32 18.29
C LEU A 122 -22.30 -9.29 18.90
N LYS A 123 -23.56 -9.22 18.45
CA LYS A 123 -24.61 -10.16 18.87
C LYS A 123 -24.60 -11.49 18.11
N ARG A 124 -23.94 -11.53 16.96
CA ARG A 124 -23.92 -12.69 16.04
C ARG A 124 -22.61 -13.45 16.08
N TYR A 125 -21.51 -12.74 16.33
CA TYR A 125 -20.17 -13.30 16.35
C TYR A 125 -19.77 -13.75 17.77
N PRO A 126 -18.96 -14.82 17.91
CA PRO A 126 -18.57 -15.34 19.21
C PRO A 126 -17.71 -14.37 20.02
N ASN A 127 -16.95 -13.50 19.35
CA ASN A 127 -16.09 -12.49 19.96
C ASN A 127 -15.83 -11.33 18.99
N ALA A 128 -15.31 -10.21 19.51
CA ALA A 128 -15.03 -9.02 18.73
C ALA A 128 -13.89 -9.23 17.71
N VAL A 129 -12.92 -10.09 18.00
CA VAL A 129 -11.82 -10.42 17.10
C VAL A 129 -12.34 -11.11 15.85
N SER A 130 -13.32 -12.02 15.97
CA SER A 130 -13.93 -12.70 14.83
C SER A 130 -14.64 -11.75 13.85
N ILE A 131 -15.11 -10.58 14.31
CA ILE A 131 -15.66 -9.55 13.43
C ILE A 131 -14.54 -8.89 12.60
N ILE A 132 -13.39 -8.68 13.22
CA ILE A 132 -12.22 -8.12 12.53
C ILE A 132 -11.70 -9.11 11.48
N GLU A 133 -11.46 -10.36 11.88
CA GLU A 133 -10.91 -11.41 11.01
C GLU A 133 -11.88 -11.85 9.90
N GLY A 134 -13.18 -11.74 10.13
CA GLY A 134 -14.24 -12.08 9.20
C GLY A 134 -14.58 -10.91 8.27
N PRO A 135 -15.73 -10.24 8.50
CA PRO A 135 -16.28 -9.26 7.56
C PRO A 135 -15.39 -8.03 7.32
N LEU A 136 -14.67 -7.54 8.35
CA LEU A 136 -13.81 -6.37 8.18
C LEU A 136 -12.58 -6.71 7.33
N MET A 137 -11.93 -7.85 7.57
CA MET A 137 -10.79 -8.31 6.75
C MET A 137 -11.22 -8.66 5.33
N ALA A 138 -12.38 -9.27 5.13
CA ALA A 138 -12.90 -9.53 3.80
C ALA A 138 -13.09 -8.23 2.99
N GLY A 139 -13.60 -7.17 3.63
CA GLY A 139 -13.67 -5.84 3.05
C GLY A 139 -12.31 -5.25 2.69
N MET A 140 -11.32 -5.37 3.59
CA MET A 140 -9.95 -4.87 3.34
C MET A 140 -9.25 -5.64 2.22
N ASN A 141 -9.40 -6.95 2.15
CA ASN A 141 -8.85 -7.77 1.07
C ASN A 141 -9.44 -7.34 -0.29
N HIS A 142 -10.75 -7.10 -0.34
CA HIS A 142 -11.40 -6.60 -1.56
C HIS A 142 -10.88 -5.20 -1.97
N VAL A 143 -10.63 -4.31 -1.00
CA VAL A 143 -9.98 -3.00 -1.25
C VAL A 143 -8.57 -3.20 -1.82
N GLY A 144 -7.81 -4.16 -1.30
CA GLY A 144 -6.48 -4.52 -1.82
C GLY A 144 -6.54 -4.97 -3.28
N ASP A 145 -7.48 -5.84 -3.62
CA ASP A 145 -7.70 -6.31 -5.00
C ASP A 145 -8.09 -5.16 -5.94
N LEU A 146 -8.99 -4.28 -5.50
CA LEU A 146 -9.39 -3.10 -6.27
C LEU A 146 -8.23 -2.13 -6.49
N PHE A 147 -7.41 -1.90 -5.46
CA PHE A 147 -6.22 -1.06 -5.56
C PHE A 147 -5.15 -1.69 -6.44
N GLY A 148 -4.84 -2.97 -6.25
CA GLY A 148 -3.87 -3.72 -7.04
C GLY A 148 -4.24 -3.81 -8.53
N SER A 149 -5.55 -3.91 -8.85
CA SER A 149 -6.07 -3.87 -10.22
C SER A 149 -6.21 -2.46 -10.82
N GLY A 150 -5.90 -1.40 -10.07
CA GLY A 150 -6.03 0.00 -10.51
C GLY A 150 -7.47 0.51 -10.56
N LYS A 151 -8.43 -0.23 -9.98
CA LYS A 151 -9.85 0.18 -9.92
C LYS A 151 -10.14 1.10 -8.74
N MET A 152 -9.24 1.16 -7.75
CA MET A 152 -9.35 2.04 -6.58
C MET A 152 -8.12 2.95 -6.49
N PHE A 153 -8.29 4.17 -5.99
CA PHE A 153 -7.23 5.17 -5.88
C PHE A 153 -6.68 5.24 -4.46
N LEU A 154 -5.44 5.68 -4.31
CA LEU A 154 -4.79 5.79 -3.00
C LEU A 154 -5.61 6.59 -1.96
N PRO A 155 -6.23 7.75 -2.27
CA PRO A 155 -7.07 8.44 -1.30
C PRO A 155 -8.27 7.62 -0.81
N GLN A 156 -8.85 6.78 -1.67
CA GLN A 156 -9.94 5.87 -1.28
C GLN A 156 -9.43 4.78 -0.32
N VAL A 157 -8.24 4.23 -0.56
CA VAL A 157 -7.59 3.28 0.36
C VAL A 157 -7.33 3.92 1.72
N VAL A 158 -6.86 5.19 1.75
CA VAL A 158 -6.67 5.94 3.00
C VAL A 158 -7.99 6.17 3.73
N LYS A 159 -9.07 6.48 2.99
CA LYS A 159 -10.42 6.61 3.56
C LYS A 159 -10.90 5.30 4.17
N THR A 160 -10.73 4.18 3.44
CA THR A 160 -11.03 2.84 3.94
C THR A 160 -10.23 2.50 5.20
N ALA A 161 -8.93 2.78 5.21
CA ALA A 161 -8.07 2.54 6.36
C ALA A 161 -8.52 3.34 7.61
N ARG A 162 -8.99 4.59 7.43
CA ARG A 162 -9.61 5.38 8.52
C ARG A 162 -10.89 4.74 9.03
N THR A 163 -11.75 4.26 8.12
CA THR A 163 -12.99 3.55 8.48
C THR A 163 -12.68 2.27 9.26
N MET A 164 -11.69 1.48 8.81
CA MET A 164 -11.21 0.30 9.52
C MET A 164 -10.68 0.65 10.91
N LYS A 165 -9.84 1.68 11.01
CA LYS A 165 -9.32 2.14 12.32
C LYS A 165 -10.45 2.54 13.27
N ARG A 166 -11.49 3.20 12.76
CA ARG A 166 -12.67 3.55 13.56
C ARG A 166 -13.43 2.30 13.99
N ALA A 167 -13.62 1.31 13.09
CA ALA A 167 -14.25 0.04 13.44
C ALA A 167 -13.51 -0.69 14.56
N VAL A 168 -12.19 -0.80 14.45
CA VAL A 168 -11.35 -1.40 15.49
C VAL A 168 -11.43 -0.62 16.81
N ALA A 169 -11.45 0.73 16.77
CA ALA A 169 -11.60 1.55 17.98
C ALA A 169 -12.95 1.32 18.68
N ILE A 170 -14.05 1.08 17.93
CA ILE A 170 -15.36 0.73 18.50
C ILE A 170 -15.35 -0.67 19.14
N LEU A 171 -14.63 -1.63 18.52
CA LEU A 171 -14.52 -2.98 19.01
C LEU A 171 -13.50 -3.13 20.17
N GLN A 172 -12.57 -2.20 20.31
CA GLN A 172 -11.48 -2.23 21.28
C GLN A 172 -11.95 -2.49 22.73
N PRO A 173 -12.99 -1.82 23.26
CA PRO A 173 -13.48 -2.10 24.63
C PRO A 173 -13.97 -3.54 24.81
N TYR A 174 -14.57 -4.12 23.78
CA TYR A 174 -15.06 -5.52 23.80
C TYR A 174 -13.88 -6.50 23.75
N ILE A 175 -12.87 -6.23 22.91
CA ILE A 175 -11.62 -6.98 22.86
C ILE A 175 -10.90 -6.95 24.21
N GLU A 176 -10.86 -5.80 24.89
CA GLU A 176 -10.21 -5.66 26.20
C GLU A 176 -10.92 -6.43 27.30
N VAL A 177 -12.24 -6.48 27.28
CA VAL A 177 -13.06 -7.30 28.19
C VAL A 177 -12.84 -8.79 27.94
N GLU A 178 -12.72 -9.18 26.67
CA GLU A 178 -12.42 -10.55 26.24
C GLU A 178 -10.97 -10.96 26.52
N LYS A 179 -10.05 -9.99 26.60
CA LYS A 179 -8.63 -10.15 26.98
C LYS A 179 -8.47 -10.42 28.49
N THR A 180 -9.10 -11.45 28.99
CA THR A 180 -8.69 -12.02 30.28
C THR A 180 -7.32 -12.74 30.18
N GLU A 181 -6.78 -12.92 28.96
CA GLU A 181 -5.42 -13.40 28.70
C GLU A 181 -4.89 -12.68 27.43
N GLY A 182 -3.84 -11.88 27.62
CA GLY A 182 -3.32 -10.97 26.60
C GLY A 182 -2.92 -11.62 25.28
N HIS A 183 -3.57 -11.22 24.21
CA HIS A 183 -3.11 -11.52 22.86
C HIS A 183 -3.11 -10.23 22.05
N SER A 184 -1.97 -9.52 22.03
CA SER A 184 -1.57 -8.72 20.89
C SER A 184 -1.29 -9.70 19.74
N ALA A 185 -1.73 -9.40 18.53
CA ALA A 185 -1.41 -10.23 17.35
C ALA A 185 0.10 -10.32 17.09
N GLY A 186 0.89 -9.47 17.76
CA GLY A 186 2.35 -9.39 17.68
C GLY A 186 2.85 -7.97 17.51
N LYS A 187 4.17 -7.79 17.61
CA LYS A 187 4.85 -6.50 17.43
C LYS A 187 5.57 -6.45 16.09
N VAL A 188 5.29 -5.42 15.30
CA VAL A 188 5.89 -5.21 13.99
C VAL A 188 6.70 -3.92 13.99
N LEU A 189 7.99 -4.04 13.71
CA LEU A 189 8.86 -2.91 13.50
C LEU A 189 8.85 -2.52 12.02
N LEU A 190 8.61 -1.25 11.72
CA LEU A 190 8.64 -0.71 10.37
C LEU A 190 9.75 0.34 10.23
N ALA A 191 10.52 0.25 9.15
CA ALA A 191 11.57 1.23 8.85
C ALA A 191 11.70 1.45 7.35
N THR A 192 11.89 2.69 6.93
CA THR A 192 12.47 3.00 5.62
C THR A 192 13.99 3.01 5.79
N VAL A 193 14.68 2.19 5.00
CA VAL A 193 16.11 1.94 5.14
C VAL A 193 16.96 3.19 4.94
N LYS A 194 18.20 3.16 5.40
CA LYS A 194 19.16 4.26 5.31
C LYS A 194 19.28 4.79 3.88
N GLY A 195 19.36 6.10 3.75
CA GLY A 195 19.48 6.80 2.46
C GLY A 195 18.15 7.00 1.72
N ASP A 196 17.04 6.47 2.24
CA ASP A 196 15.71 6.62 1.63
C ASP A 196 14.76 7.40 2.55
N VAL A 197 13.98 8.31 1.96
CA VAL A 197 13.03 9.21 2.66
C VAL A 197 11.57 8.91 2.33
N HIS A 198 11.31 7.91 1.48
CA HIS A 198 9.97 7.61 1.01
C HIS A 198 9.23 6.73 2.02
N ASP A 199 8.23 7.27 2.68
CA ASP A 199 7.51 6.62 3.78
C ASP A 199 6.02 6.36 3.54
N ILE A 200 5.44 6.88 2.46
CA ILE A 200 3.99 6.76 2.20
C ILE A 200 3.55 5.29 2.20
N GLY A 201 4.26 4.43 1.49
CA GLY A 201 3.95 2.99 1.44
C GLY A 201 4.08 2.32 2.80
N LYS A 202 5.15 2.62 3.55
CA LYS A 202 5.39 2.13 4.90
C LYS A 202 4.28 2.55 5.87
N ASN A 203 3.87 3.83 5.81
CA ASN A 203 2.83 4.36 6.67
C ASN A 203 1.47 3.69 6.40
N ILE A 204 1.14 3.39 5.13
CA ILE A 204 -0.06 2.63 4.77
C ILE A 204 0.01 1.22 5.37
N VAL A 205 1.14 0.53 5.24
CA VAL A 205 1.35 -0.80 5.85
C VAL A 205 1.17 -0.72 7.36
N GLY A 206 1.75 0.28 8.03
CA GLY A 206 1.60 0.50 9.47
C GLY A 206 0.13 0.64 9.89
N VAL A 207 -0.65 1.42 9.15
CA VAL A 207 -2.10 1.58 9.40
C VAL A 207 -2.84 0.25 9.20
N VAL A 208 -2.58 -0.46 8.10
CA VAL A 208 -3.22 -1.76 7.81
C VAL A 208 -2.89 -2.77 8.89
N MET A 209 -1.63 -2.88 9.30
CA MET A 209 -1.19 -3.83 10.34
C MET A 209 -1.78 -3.48 11.71
N ALA A 210 -1.77 -2.18 12.10
CA ALA A 210 -2.39 -1.73 13.35
C ALA A 210 -3.89 -2.03 13.39
N CYS A 211 -4.59 -1.90 12.26
CA CYS A 211 -5.99 -2.27 12.11
C CYS A 211 -6.25 -3.78 12.29
N ASN A 212 -5.21 -4.59 12.11
CA ASN A 212 -5.25 -6.05 12.30
C ASN A 212 -4.70 -6.48 13.68
N GLY A 213 -4.63 -5.58 14.63
CA GLY A 213 -4.28 -5.89 16.02
C GLY A 213 -2.78 -5.98 16.30
N TYR A 214 -1.90 -5.64 15.35
CA TYR A 214 -0.46 -5.59 15.58
C TYR A 214 -0.05 -4.28 16.27
N GLU A 215 0.88 -4.39 17.21
CA GLU A 215 1.56 -3.22 17.77
C GLU A 215 2.64 -2.76 16.79
N ILE A 216 2.57 -1.49 16.35
CA ILE A 216 3.50 -0.95 15.34
C ILE A 216 4.54 -0.08 16.01
N ILE A 217 5.81 -0.43 15.76
CA ILE A 217 6.98 0.36 16.14
C ILE A 217 7.55 0.95 14.85
N ASP A 218 7.20 2.21 14.56
CA ASP A 218 7.66 2.90 13.35
C ASP A 218 8.92 3.71 13.66
N LEU A 219 10.04 3.34 13.04
CA LEU A 219 11.32 4.05 13.18
C LEU A 219 11.47 5.26 12.25
N GLY A 220 10.52 5.45 11.33
CA GLY A 220 10.56 6.54 10.35
C GLY A 220 11.39 6.22 9.11
N VAL A 221 12.13 7.21 8.64
CA VAL A 221 12.93 7.15 7.39
C VAL A 221 14.43 7.24 7.67
N MET A 222 15.25 6.89 6.68
CA MET A 222 16.72 6.93 6.75
C MET A 222 17.29 6.15 7.94
N VAL A 223 16.69 5.01 8.27
CA VAL A 223 17.02 4.27 9.47
C VAL A 223 18.22 3.35 9.22
N PRO A 224 19.34 3.51 9.95
CA PRO A 224 20.50 2.64 9.81
C PRO A 224 20.24 1.24 10.42
N ALA A 225 20.96 0.22 9.93
CA ALA A 225 20.79 -1.17 10.33
C ALA A 225 20.92 -1.36 11.85
N GLU A 226 21.89 -0.71 12.46
CA GLU A 226 22.17 -0.80 13.90
C GLU A 226 20.93 -0.39 14.73
N ARG A 227 20.24 0.69 14.33
CA ARG A 227 19.05 1.16 15.03
C ARG A 227 17.86 0.20 14.87
N ILE A 228 17.74 -0.43 13.69
CA ILE A 228 16.71 -1.44 13.44
C ILE A 228 16.95 -2.63 14.39
N ILE A 229 18.15 -3.15 14.45
CA ILE A 229 18.54 -4.30 15.27
C ILE A 229 18.39 -4.00 16.77
N GLU A 230 18.94 -2.87 17.25
CA GLU A 230 18.83 -2.47 18.65
C GLU A 230 17.36 -2.37 19.09
N THR A 231 16.52 -1.76 18.25
CA THR A 231 15.09 -1.63 18.56
C THR A 231 14.39 -2.98 18.49
N ALA A 232 14.70 -3.82 17.51
CA ALA A 232 14.11 -5.14 17.39
C ALA A 232 14.36 -6.00 18.64
N VAL A 233 15.58 -5.96 19.15
CA VAL A 233 15.97 -6.69 20.39
C VAL A 233 15.33 -6.08 21.63
N ARG A 234 15.40 -4.75 21.80
CA ARG A 234 14.88 -4.04 22.96
C ARG A 234 13.38 -4.22 23.12
N GLU A 235 12.63 -4.05 22.04
CA GLU A 235 11.18 -4.12 22.02
C GLU A 235 10.64 -5.54 21.83
N LYS A 236 11.53 -6.51 21.56
CA LYS A 236 11.19 -7.92 21.30
C LYS A 236 10.15 -8.03 20.18
N VAL A 237 10.48 -7.50 19.02
CA VAL A 237 9.57 -7.50 17.87
C VAL A 237 9.50 -8.89 17.24
N ASP A 238 8.33 -9.20 16.72
CA ASP A 238 8.04 -10.50 16.10
C ASP A 238 8.29 -10.50 14.59
N ILE A 239 8.18 -9.31 13.94
CA ILE A 239 8.36 -9.13 12.51
C ILE A 239 9.04 -7.79 12.25
N ILE A 240 9.94 -7.74 11.26
CA ILE A 240 10.56 -6.52 10.76
C ILE A 240 10.05 -6.25 9.34
N GLY A 241 9.52 -5.05 9.09
CA GLY A 241 9.14 -4.57 7.76
C GLY A 241 10.11 -3.50 7.26
N LEU A 242 10.79 -3.78 6.15
CA LEU A 242 11.72 -2.86 5.49
C LEU A 242 11.07 -2.25 4.26
N SER A 243 11.18 -0.94 4.11
CA SER A 243 10.68 -0.18 2.98
C SER A 243 11.79 0.59 2.27
N GLY A 244 11.69 0.70 0.95
CA GLY A 244 12.56 1.51 0.11
C GLY A 244 11.99 1.74 -1.27
N LEU A 245 12.32 2.89 -1.87
CA LEU A 245 11.80 3.30 -3.18
C LEU A 245 12.90 3.50 -4.22
N ILE A 246 14.11 3.79 -3.81
CA ILE A 246 15.22 4.07 -4.71
C ILE A 246 16.16 2.87 -4.86
N THR A 247 16.91 2.81 -5.96
CA THR A 247 17.77 1.65 -6.24
C THR A 247 18.81 1.37 -5.12
N PRO A 248 19.45 2.37 -4.49
CA PRO A 248 20.37 2.13 -3.39
C PRO A 248 19.72 1.45 -2.17
N SER A 249 18.41 1.61 -1.97
CA SER A 249 17.69 0.96 -0.87
C SER A 249 17.70 -0.57 -0.96
N LEU A 250 17.85 -1.11 -2.18
CA LEU A 250 17.94 -2.56 -2.40
C LEU A 250 19.20 -3.16 -1.76
N GLU A 251 20.33 -2.48 -1.87
CA GLU A 251 21.61 -2.91 -1.26
C GLU A 251 21.56 -2.72 0.27
N GLU A 252 20.94 -1.63 0.72
CA GLU A 252 20.79 -1.39 2.15
C GLU A 252 19.87 -2.44 2.82
N MET A 253 18.82 -2.94 2.12
CA MET A 253 18.01 -4.06 2.62
C MET A 253 18.83 -5.34 2.77
N VAL A 254 19.70 -5.64 1.81
CA VAL A 254 20.65 -6.78 1.93
C VAL A 254 21.56 -6.59 3.13
N HIS A 255 22.08 -5.38 3.33
CA HIS A 255 22.94 -5.05 4.47
C HIS A 255 22.20 -5.26 5.80
N VAL A 256 20.99 -4.69 5.97
CA VAL A 256 20.20 -4.86 7.20
C VAL A 256 19.97 -6.34 7.51
N VAL A 257 19.59 -7.12 6.52
CA VAL A 257 19.29 -8.55 6.71
C VAL A 257 20.58 -9.35 7.03
N SER A 258 21.71 -8.99 6.44
CA SER A 258 23.02 -9.59 6.79
C SER A 258 23.45 -9.26 8.22
N GLU A 259 23.14 -8.07 8.70
CA GLU A 259 23.41 -7.67 10.10
C GLU A 259 22.49 -8.40 11.09
N LEU A 260 21.22 -8.66 10.71
CA LEU A 260 20.30 -9.51 11.50
C LEU A 260 20.84 -10.94 11.63
N GLU A 261 21.36 -11.51 10.53
CA GLU A 261 22.03 -12.83 10.54
C GLU A 261 23.26 -12.83 11.47
N ARG A 262 24.10 -11.80 11.37
CA ARG A 262 25.30 -11.67 12.22
C ARG A 262 24.93 -11.54 13.70
N ALA A 263 23.81 -10.90 14.00
CA ALA A 263 23.30 -10.76 15.36
C ALA A 263 22.62 -12.05 15.89
N GLY A 264 22.48 -13.08 15.06
CA GLY A 264 21.84 -14.35 15.42
C GLY A 264 20.35 -14.22 15.74
N LEU A 265 19.65 -13.29 15.07
CA LEU A 265 18.22 -13.05 15.28
C LEU A 265 17.41 -13.91 14.32
N ASP A 266 16.35 -14.56 14.84
CA ASP A 266 15.38 -15.36 14.06
C ASP A 266 14.04 -14.60 13.92
N ILE A 267 14.09 -13.40 13.35
CA ILE A 267 12.92 -12.55 13.17
C ILE A 267 12.55 -12.49 11.69
N PRO A 268 11.35 -12.91 11.28
CA PRO A 268 10.91 -12.80 9.88
C PRO A 268 10.99 -11.36 9.36
N VAL A 269 11.41 -11.21 8.10
CA VAL A 269 11.55 -9.91 7.45
C VAL A 269 10.58 -9.79 6.28
N MET A 270 9.83 -8.70 6.24
CA MET A 270 8.92 -8.35 5.15
C MET A 270 9.55 -7.20 4.33
N ILE A 271 9.72 -7.42 3.03
CA ILE A 271 10.38 -6.48 2.10
C ILE A 271 9.32 -5.81 1.23
N GLY A 272 9.19 -4.49 1.34
CA GLY A 272 8.25 -3.69 0.56
C GLY A 272 8.90 -2.47 -0.09
N GLY A 273 8.17 -1.91 -1.06
CA GLY A 273 8.59 -0.70 -1.78
C GLY A 273 8.58 -0.87 -3.29
N ALA A 274 8.44 0.24 -4.02
CA ALA A 274 8.17 0.20 -5.46
C ALA A 274 9.34 -0.32 -6.32
N THR A 275 10.57 -0.24 -5.83
CA THR A 275 11.77 -0.79 -6.52
C THR A 275 12.06 -2.23 -6.14
N THR A 276 11.46 -2.72 -5.07
CA THR A 276 11.64 -4.11 -4.64
C THR A 276 10.91 -5.08 -5.57
N SER A 277 11.40 -6.29 -5.65
CA SER A 277 10.76 -7.34 -6.43
C SER A 277 10.99 -8.70 -5.79
N LYS A 278 10.09 -9.65 -6.06
CA LYS A 278 10.25 -11.03 -5.60
C LYS A 278 11.57 -11.64 -6.09
N LEU A 279 11.96 -11.34 -7.33
CA LEU A 279 13.21 -11.83 -7.91
C LEU A 279 14.44 -11.29 -7.15
N HIS A 280 14.46 -9.98 -6.84
CA HIS A 280 15.55 -9.40 -6.07
C HIS A 280 15.61 -9.99 -4.66
N THR A 281 14.46 -10.14 -4.00
CA THR A 281 14.39 -10.77 -2.68
C THR A 281 14.93 -12.19 -2.72
N ALA A 282 14.51 -13.01 -3.69
CA ALA A 282 14.96 -14.39 -3.86
C ALA A 282 16.46 -14.53 -4.17
N LEU A 283 17.02 -13.59 -4.98
CA LEU A 283 18.43 -13.67 -5.44
C LEU A 283 19.43 -13.04 -4.48
N LYS A 284 19.04 -11.99 -3.74
CA LYS A 284 20.00 -11.13 -3.03
C LYS A 284 19.73 -11.03 -1.53
N ILE A 285 18.47 -11.02 -1.09
CA ILE A 285 18.14 -10.79 0.32
C ILE A 285 17.97 -12.12 1.05
N ALA A 286 17.07 -12.99 0.58
CA ALA A 286 16.80 -14.27 1.26
C ALA A 286 18.04 -15.17 1.44
N PRO A 287 19.00 -15.27 0.48
CA PRO A 287 20.15 -16.14 0.64
C PRO A 287 21.12 -15.76 1.76
N VAL A 288 21.05 -14.57 2.31
CA VAL A 288 21.95 -14.07 3.36
C VAL A 288 21.33 -14.14 4.76
N TYR A 289 20.16 -14.77 4.89
CA TYR A 289 19.44 -14.86 6.15
C TYR A 289 18.74 -16.21 6.30
N HIS A 290 18.80 -16.80 7.50
CA HIS A 290 18.17 -18.09 7.77
C HIS A 290 16.67 -18.00 8.08
N ALA A 291 16.19 -16.87 8.62
CA ALA A 291 14.77 -16.67 8.89
C ALA A 291 14.00 -16.26 7.62
N PRO A 292 12.67 -16.45 7.58
CA PRO A 292 11.89 -16.12 6.39
C PRO A 292 11.99 -14.65 5.97
N VAL A 293 12.29 -14.41 4.69
CA VAL A 293 12.27 -13.07 4.07
C VAL A 293 11.20 -13.04 3.00
N VAL A 294 10.15 -12.25 3.19
CA VAL A 294 8.97 -12.26 2.34
C VAL A 294 8.84 -10.97 1.55
N TYR A 295 8.74 -11.09 0.22
CA TYR A 295 8.42 -9.95 -0.64
C TYR A 295 6.95 -9.57 -0.56
N MET A 296 6.67 -8.31 -0.24
CA MET A 296 5.33 -7.76 -0.12
C MET A 296 4.99 -6.92 -1.34
N LYS A 297 4.12 -7.44 -2.21
CA LYS A 297 3.71 -6.77 -3.44
C LYS A 297 2.85 -5.54 -3.16
N ASP A 298 1.97 -5.62 -2.17
CA ASP A 298 1.11 -4.52 -1.76
C ASP A 298 0.77 -4.57 -0.26
N ALA A 299 0.24 -3.45 0.25
CA ALA A 299 -0.02 -3.28 1.68
C ALA A 299 -1.08 -4.22 2.24
N SER A 300 -2.06 -4.66 1.45
CA SER A 300 -3.17 -5.51 1.90
C SER A 300 -2.73 -6.92 2.25
N LEU A 301 -1.63 -7.40 1.64
CA LEU A 301 -1.10 -8.74 1.88
C LEU A 301 -0.30 -8.86 3.18
N ASN A 302 0.05 -7.73 3.82
CA ASN A 302 0.92 -7.76 5.00
C ASN A 302 0.29 -8.49 6.19
N ALA A 303 -0.97 -8.21 6.50
CA ALA A 303 -1.63 -8.83 7.65
C ALA A 303 -1.87 -10.34 7.49
N PRO A 304 -2.38 -10.86 6.37
CA PRO A 304 -2.49 -12.31 6.16
C PRO A 304 -1.15 -13.05 6.22
N ILE A 305 -0.10 -12.47 5.66
CA ILE A 305 1.24 -13.07 5.67
C ILE A 305 1.84 -13.01 7.08
N ALA A 306 1.71 -11.89 7.78
CA ALA A 306 2.14 -11.77 9.17
C ALA A 306 1.46 -12.81 10.07
N SER A 307 0.16 -13.05 9.89
CA SER A 307 -0.57 -14.09 10.62
C SER A 307 0.00 -15.49 10.38
N ARG A 308 0.41 -15.83 9.14
CA ARG A 308 1.08 -17.10 8.84
C ARG A 308 2.47 -17.20 9.48
N LEU A 309 3.22 -16.09 9.50
CA LEU A 309 4.55 -16.02 10.13
C LEU A 309 4.50 -16.12 11.65
N MET A 310 3.43 -15.60 12.27
CA MET A 310 3.21 -15.62 13.71
C MET A 310 2.65 -16.96 14.22
N ASN A 311 1.97 -17.70 13.36
CA ASN A 311 1.41 -19.00 13.72
C ASN A 311 2.52 -20.07 13.69
N PHE A 312 2.82 -20.65 14.85
CA PHE A 312 3.87 -21.65 15.01
C PHE A 312 3.70 -22.87 14.09
N ASP A 313 2.47 -23.32 13.90
CA ASP A 313 2.16 -24.52 13.09
C ASP A 313 2.25 -24.23 11.58
N LEU A 314 2.00 -22.98 11.15
CA LEU A 314 2.00 -22.57 9.74
C LEU A 314 3.34 -22.00 9.29
N ARG A 315 4.15 -21.48 10.22
CA ARG A 315 5.43 -20.80 9.90
C ARG A 315 6.40 -21.72 9.15
N ALA A 316 6.54 -22.96 9.62
CA ALA A 316 7.48 -23.92 9.03
C ALA A 316 7.08 -24.29 7.59
N SER A 317 5.80 -24.67 7.37
CA SER A 317 5.30 -25.00 6.03
C SER A 317 5.32 -23.79 5.10
N PHE A 318 5.07 -22.58 5.61
CA PHE A 318 5.15 -21.35 4.83
C PHE A 318 6.58 -21.02 4.43
N ALA A 319 7.56 -21.24 5.32
CA ALA A 319 8.97 -21.05 5.01
C ALA A 319 9.46 -22.01 3.92
N GLU A 320 9.03 -23.29 3.97
CA GLU A 320 9.32 -24.28 2.91
C GLU A 320 8.69 -23.89 1.57
N GLU A 321 7.40 -23.52 1.55
CA GLU A 321 6.73 -23.03 0.33
C GLU A 321 7.46 -21.84 -0.30
N LEU A 322 7.94 -20.91 0.54
CA LEU A 322 8.65 -19.72 0.13
C LEU A 322 10.02 -20.05 -0.46
N GLU A 323 10.78 -20.94 0.18
CA GLU A 323 12.09 -21.36 -0.30
C GLU A 323 12.00 -22.11 -1.63
N ASP A 324 11.05 -23.04 -1.78
CA ASP A 324 10.77 -23.73 -3.05
C ASP A 324 10.45 -22.73 -4.18
N GLU A 325 9.68 -21.68 -3.88
CA GLU A 325 9.38 -20.63 -4.85
C GLU A 325 10.64 -19.84 -5.22
N TYR A 326 11.46 -19.51 -4.24
CA TYR A 326 12.70 -18.76 -4.47
C TYR A 326 13.73 -19.58 -5.21
N GLU A 327 13.85 -20.88 -4.96
CA GLU A 327 14.74 -21.77 -5.75
C GLU A 327 14.34 -21.81 -7.22
N ARG A 328 13.06 -21.97 -7.53
CA ARG A 328 12.55 -21.91 -8.93
C ARG A 328 12.87 -20.57 -9.60
N LEU A 329 12.79 -19.47 -8.88
CA LEU A 329 13.15 -18.14 -9.39
C LEU A 329 14.64 -18.01 -9.65
N ARG A 330 15.50 -18.55 -8.76
CA ARG A 330 16.96 -18.59 -8.92
C ARG A 330 17.34 -19.40 -10.16
N GLU A 331 16.81 -20.61 -10.33
CA GLU A 331 17.06 -21.48 -11.48
C GLU A 331 16.63 -20.81 -12.79
N THR A 332 15.42 -20.24 -12.84
CA THR A 332 14.92 -19.54 -14.03
C THR A 332 15.76 -18.33 -14.39
N SER A 333 16.28 -17.62 -13.39
CA SER A 333 17.17 -16.47 -13.58
C SER A 333 18.53 -16.88 -14.12
N GLN A 334 19.10 -17.99 -13.66
CA GLN A 334 20.39 -18.51 -14.15
C GLN A 334 20.32 -19.00 -15.60
N THR A 335 19.18 -19.54 -16.03
CA THR A 335 18.97 -19.98 -17.42
C THR A 335 18.75 -18.82 -18.39
N ARG A 336 18.39 -17.63 -17.93
CA ARG A 336 18.33 -16.40 -18.73
C ARG A 336 19.71 -15.75 -18.89
N GLN A 337 20.63 -16.39 -19.59
CA GLN A 337 21.85 -15.72 -20.04
C GLN A 337 21.46 -14.64 -21.06
N VAL A 338 21.56 -13.39 -20.65
CA VAL A 338 21.51 -12.26 -21.59
C VAL A 338 22.74 -12.41 -22.49
N LYS A 339 22.54 -12.69 -23.78
CA LYS A 339 23.63 -12.64 -24.76
C LYS A 339 24.17 -11.22 -24.80
N THR A 340 25.28 -11.00 -24.12
CA THR A 340 26.02 -9.74 -24.22
C THR A 340 26.96 -9.81 -25.40
N VAL A 341 27.04 -8.71 -26.15
CA VAL A 341 28.04 -8.53 -27.19
C VAL A 341 29.24 -7.75 -26.63
N SER A 342 30.40 -7.93 -27.21
CA SER A 342 31.58 -7.14 -26.82
C SER A 342 31.38 -5.66 -27.12
N LEU A 343 32.04 -4.77 -26.37
CA LEU A 343 31.97 -3.32 -26.61
C LEU A 343 32.34 -2.97 -28.04
N SER A 344 33.35 -3.62 -28.63
CA SER A 344 33.77 -3.41 -30.01
C SER A 344 32.70 -3.79 -31.04
N GLU A 345 31.94 -4.83 -30.77
CA GLU A 345 30.84 -5.30 -31.61
C GLU A 345 29.63 -4.35 -31.46
N ALA A 346 29.32 -3.93 -30.23
CA ALA A 346 28.26 -2.94 -29.99
C ALA A 346 28.58 -1.59 -30.66
N GLN A 347 29.84 -1.16 -30.63
CA GLN A 347 30.30 0.05 -31.32
C GLN A 347 30.18 -0.04 -32.85
N LYS A 348 30.44 -1.22 -33.43
CA LYS A 348 30.23 -1.44 -34.89
C LYS A 348 28.75 -1.41 -35.29
N ASN A 349 27.89 -1.88 -34.38
CA ASN A 349 26.44 -1.95 -34.59
C ASN A 349 25.68 -0.72 -34.07
N LYS A 350 26.40 0.34 -33.67
CA LYS A 350 25.71 1.59 -33.25
C LYS A 350 24.87 2.17 -34.39
N LEU A 351 23.69 2.63 -34.07
CA LEU A 351 22.86 3.38 -35.01
C LEU A 351 23.54 4.72 -35.29
N ASP A 352 23.97 4.91 -36.55
CA ASP A 352 24.52 6.18 -37.02
C ASP A 352 23.53 6.87 -37.98
N LEU A 353 22.76 7.78 -37.42
CA LEU A 353 21.74 8.53 -38.15
C LEU A 353 22.30 9.73 -38.95
N TRP A 354 23.62 10.01 -38.81
CA TRP A 354 24.23 11.27 -39.30
C TRP A 354 25.36 11.08 -40.28
N SER A 355 25.77 9.85 -40.58
CA SER A 355 26.90 9.56 -41.47
C SER A 355 26.55 9.60 -42.97
N GLU A 356 25.27 9.67 -43.32
CA GLU A 356 24.84 9.87 -44.70
C GLU A 356 24.50 11.35 -44.96
N LYS A 357 25.54 12.12 -45.24
CA LYS A 357 25.45 13.37 -46.03
C LYS A 357 26.66 13.52 -46.93
#